data_95855a159de2edf5e9f900a40ea1ab4a
#
_entry.id   95855a159de2edf5e9f900a40ea1ab4a
#
_cell.length_a   1.000
_cell.length_b   1.000
_cell.length_c   1.000
_cell.angle_alpha   90.00
_cell.angle_beta   90.00
_cell.angle_gamma   90.00
#
_symmetry.space_group_name_H-M   'P 1'
#
loop_
_entity.id
_entity.type
_entity.pdbx_description
1 polymer ?
#
loop_
_entity_poly.entity_id
_entity_poly.type
_entity_poly.pdbx_seq_one_letter_code
_entity_poly.pdbx_strand_id
1 'polypeptide(L)'
;MKKILLIPFLLFAVLSMAACSDPNEEPLTPDQPEQPENPGGGGNDEAPSEPTDPTPGGNGRYLVLFASRSGNTERMANEIRTQLDCDILEVEPQTPYDEDYNSMLSRAQEELAAIRQGNYPPVKTSVENFEDYDMIFIGYPIWHGSMATPMQTFLHNHTEKLSGKQIALFASSGSSGISTSVSEARALCPDAGFTETLHLTRNTLEQMESRITSWLEQLNVNSNNNNEGNMQTNTLKLTVGDKTFTATLVENSSTKALKERLAQGSLSIRMSDYGDMEKVGSFGFSLPRNDRQITTGPGDLILYQGNSFVMYYDTNSWNFTRLGKVDGITTRSEMLDLLGGEGDITVTLSI
;
A
#
# COMPACT_ATOMS: atom_id res chain seq x y z
N MET A 1 -5.40 -9.77 71.56
CA MET A 1 -3.99 -10.21 71.71
C MET A 1 -3.28 -9.82 70.42
N LYS A 2 -2.39 -8.81 70.54
CA LYS A 2 -1.59 -8.24 69.46
C LYS A 2 -0.40 -9.16 69.20
N LYS A 3 -0.10 -9.52 67.95
CA LYS A 3 1.21 -10.03 67.54
C LYS A 3 1.77 -9.14 66.46
N ILE A 4 2.80 -8.43 66.86
CA ILE A 4 3.71 -7.63 66.04
C ILE A 4 4.75 -8.59 65.45
N LEU A 5 4.99 -8.54 64.14
CA LEU A 5 6.07 -9.26 63.48
C LEU A 5 7.06 -8.24 62.92
N LEU A 6 8.28 -8.29 63.45
CA LEU A 6 9.45 -7.49 63.09
C LEU A 6 10.10 -8.05 61.83
N ILE A 7 10.47 -7.15 60.90
CA ILE A 7 11.26 -7.42 59.71
C ILE A 7 12.74 -7.03 60.03
N PRO A 8 13.75 -7.87 59.79
CA PRO A 8 15.13 -7.45 59.94
C PRO A 8 15.66 -6.83 58.61
N PHE A 9 16.28 -5.69 58.77
CA PHE A 9 17.13 -5.00 57.83
C PHE A 9 18.39 -5.83 57.52
N LEU A 10 18.68 -6.12 56.25
CA LEU A 10 19.97 -6.68 55.85
C LEU A 10 20.78 -5.60 55.13
N LEU A 11 21.86 -5.19 55.79
CA LEU A 11 22.87 -4.26 55.33
C LEU A 11 23.85 -5.01 54.42
N PHE A 12 24.02 -4.62 53.16
CA PHE A 12 25.06 -5.14 52.31
C PHE A 12 26.16 -4.07 52.13
N ALA A 13 27.35 -4.47 52.56
CA ALA A 13 28.56 -3.68 52.53
C ALA A 13 29.12 -3.58 51.10
N VAL A 14 29.54 -2.38 50.73
CA VAL A 14 30.32 -2.07 49.53
C VAL A 14 31.77 -2.49 49.77
N LEU A 15 32.28 -3.37 48.91
CA LEU A 15 33.71 -3.67 48.85
C LEU A 15 34.32 -2.99 47.62
N SER A 16 35.10 -1.98 47.85
CA SER A 16 35.94 -1.29 46.87
C SER A 16 37.15 -2.15 46.52
N MET A 17 37.33 -2.50 45.25
CA MET A 17 38.63 -2.93 44.75
C MET A 17 39.16 -1.90 43.74
N ALA A 18 40.22 -1.25 44.13
CA ALA A 18 41.05 -0.45 43.25
C ALA A 18 41.94 -1.37 42.41
N ALA A 19 41.96 -1.17 41.12
CA ALA A 19 42.97 -1.71 40.21
C ALA A 19 43.47 -0.58 39.31
N CYS A 20 44.77 -0.52 39.18
CA CYS A 20 45.61 0.53 38.63
C CYS A 20 45.34 0.83 37.15
N SER A 21 45.40 2.11 36.84
CA SER A 21 45.40 2.71 35.50
C SER A 21 46.72 2.46 34.79
N ASP A 22 46.60 2.15 33.48
CA ASP A 22 47.65 2.38 32.49
C ASP A 22 47.18 3.52 31.57
N PRO A 23 47.96 4.61 31.38
CA PRO A 23 47.51 5.81 30.70
C PRO A 23 47.97 5.80 29.23
N ASN A 24 47.38 5.02 28.34
CA ASN A 24 47.54 5.16 26.90
C ASN A 24 46.67 4.16 26.12
N GLU A 25 45.36 4.30 26.20
CA GLU A 25 44.48 3.79 25.16
C GLU A 25 43.30 4.76 25.04
N GLU A 26 43.23 5.43 23.88
CA GLU A 26 42.05 6.21 23.45
C GLU A 26 40.86 5.28 23.19
N PRO A 27 39.66 5.63 23.64
CA PRO A 27 38.47 4.84 23.29
C PRO A 27 38.08 5.13 21.85
N LEU A 28 37.97 4.07 21.05
CA LEU A 28 37.37 4.08 19.73
C LEU A 28 35.90 4.49 19.84
N THR A 29 35.55 5.66 19.32
CA THR A 29 34.18 6.10 19.10
C THR A 29 33.60 5.37 17.88
N PRO A 30 32.33 4.90 17.92
CA PRO A 30 31.68 4.37 16.76
C PRO A 30 31.43 5.47 15.73
N ASP A 31 31.72 5.19 14.46
CA ASP A 31 31.50 6.05 13.30
C ASP A 31 30.05 6.57 13.25
N GLN A 32 29.91 7.89 13.34
CA GLN A 32 28.71 8.61 12.91
C GLN A 32 28.79 8.81 11.40
N PRO A 33 27.68 8.60 10.67
CA PRO A 33 27.63 8.99 9.26
C PRO A 33 27.73 10.50 9.11
N GLU A 34 28.59 10.93 8.22
CA GLU A 34 28.84 12.34 7.88
C GLU A 34 27.56 13.02 7.38
N GLN A 35 27.18 14.13 8.04
CA GLN A 35 26.22 15.09 7.54
C GLN A 35 26.84 15.92 6.41
N PRO A 36 26.15 16.17 5.30
CA PRO A 36 26.62 17.14 4.31
C PRO A 36 26.53 18.56 4.89
N GLU A 37 27.61 19.29 4.75
CA GLU A 37 27.75 20.68 5.18
C GLU A 37 26.75 21.59 4.43
N ASN A 38 26.04 22.41 5.19
CA ASN A 38 25.14 23.44 4.72
C ASN A 38 25.92 24.75 4.52
N PRO A 39 26.00 25.33 3.31
CA PRO A 39 26.51 26.69 3.14
C PRO A 39 25.43 27.71 3.47
N GLY A 40 25.79 28.62 4.34
CA GLY A 40 25.05 29.64 5.02
C GLY A 40 24.14 30.57 4.27
N GLY A 41 23.17 31.01 5.01
CA GLY A 41 22.74 32.38 5.20
C GLY A 41 22.11 33.14 4.05
N GLY A 42 20.82 33.37 4.14
CA GLY A 42 20.11 34.40 3.40
C GLY A 42 18.62 34.31 3.74
N GLY A 43 18.15 35.18 4.63
CA GLY A 43 16.72 35.34 4.83
C GLY A 43 16.10 35.85 3.54
N ASN A 44 15.19 35.09 2.99
CA ASN A 44 14.22 35.55 2.01
C ASN A 44 12.84 35.35 2.63
N ASP A 45 12.07 36.41 2.64
CA ASP A 45 10.63 36.36 2.79
C ASP A 45 10.09 35.48 1.65
N GLU A 46 9.78 34.20 1.94
CA GLU A 46 9.17 33.33 0.95
C GLU A 46 7.76 33.85 0.64
N ALA A 47 7.59 34.24 -0.61
CA ALA A 47 6.29 34.44 -1.22
C ALA A 47 5.43 33.17 -1.04
N PRO A 48 4.07 33.26 -1.06
CA PRO A 48 3.20 32.10 -0.99
C PRO A 48 3.68 31.07 -2.03
N SER A 49 3.94 29.83 -1.58
CA SER A 49 4.36 28.74 -2.47
C SER A 49 3.31 28.56 -3.57
N GLU A 50 3.76 28.46 -4.81
CA GLU A 50 2.89 28.11 -5.93
C GLU A 50 2.15 26.79 -5.61
N PRO A 51 0.91 26.61 -6.12
CA PRO A 51 0.15 25.37 -5.92
C PRO A 51 1.00 24.17 -6.33
N THR A 52 1.08 23.16 -5.48
CA THR A 52 1.74 21.91 -5.80
C THR A 52 0.77 21.02 -6.59
N ASP A 53 1.05 20.82 -7.86
CA ASP A 53 0.26 19.90 -8.66
C ASP A 53 0.45 18.44 -8.16
N PRO A 54 -0.62 17.62 -8.22
CA PRO A 54 -0.51 16.19 -7.96
C PRO A 54 0.58 15.56 -8.81
N THR A 55 1.32 14.61 -8.25
CA THR A 55 2.30 13.83 -9.02
C THR A 55 1.55 12.97 -10.03
N PRO A 56 1.62 13.27 -11.34
CA PRO A 56 0.96 12.47 -12.35
C PRO A 56 1.55 11.06 -12.35
N GLY A 57 0.72 10.07 -12.44
CA GLY A 57 1.22 8.70 -12.40
C GLY A 57 0.24 7.66 -12.88
N GLY A 58 -0.96 8.10 -13.27
CA GLY A 58 -2.00 7.15 -13.48
C GLY A 58 -3.00 7.49 -14.58
N ASN A 59 -4.15 6.85 -14.47
CA ASN A 59 -5.26 6.94 -15.43
C ASN A 59 -6.03 8.28 -15.41
N GLY A 60 -5.64 9.23 -14.56
CA GLY A 60 -6.28 10.56 -14.41
C GLY A 60 -7.70 10.54 -13.82
N ARG A 61 -8.20 9.37 -13.37
CA ARG A 61 -9.57 9.25 -12.82
C ARG A 61 -9.65 9.39 -11.32
N TYR A 62 -8.56 9.10 -10.62
CA TYR A 62 -8.51 9.07 -9.16
C TYR A 62 -7.35 9.89 -8.64
N LEU A 63 -7.59 10.58 -7.54
CA LEU A 63 -6.56 11.33 -6.82
C LEU A 63 -6.49 10.83 -5.38
N VAL A 64 -5.29 10.51 -4.90
CA VAL A 64 -5.02 10.21 -3.49
C VAL A 64 -4.41 11.44 -2.84
N LEU A 65 -5.11 12.04 -1.90
CA LEU A 65 -4.63 13.09 -1.02
C LEU A 65 -4.37 12.49 0.37
N PHE A 66 -3.21 12.74 0.95
CA PHE A 66 -2.94 12.21 2.28
C PHE A 66 -2.08 13.17 3.12
N ALA A 67 -2.28 13.13 4.44
CA ALA A 67 -1.35 13.67 5.41
C ALA A 67 -0.74 12.49 6.17
N SER A 68 0.56 12.55 6.45
CA SER A 68 1.23 11.50 7.21
C SER A 68 2.31 12.10 8.10
N ARG A 69 2.58 11.50 9.28
CA ARG A 69 3.69 11.86 10.15
C ARG A 69 4.64 10.70 10.39
N SER A 70 4.09 9.52 10.64
CA SER A 70 4.86 8.31 10.97
C SER A 70 4.93 7.31 9.81
N GLY A 71 4.56 7.72 8.61
CA GLY A 71 4.60 6.89 7.41
C GLY A 71 3.43 5.91 7.27
N ASN A 72 2.56 5.73 8.27
CA ASN A 72 1.49 4.72 8.17
C ASN A 72 0.43 5.11 7.15
N THR A 73 -0.06 6.35 7.17
CA THR A 73 -1.04 6.84 6.18
C THR A 73 -0.42 6.93 4.79
N GLU A 74 0.84 7.35 4.70
CA GLU A 74 1.61 7.37 3.45
C GLU A 74 1.72 5.98 2.81
N ARG A 75 2.01 4.94 3.60
CA ARG A 75 2.04 3.56 3.10
C ARG A 75 0.67 3.13 2.56
N MET A 76 -0.42 3.49 3.26
CA MET A 76 -1.78 3.23 2.77
C MET A 76 -2.04 3.98 1.46
N ALA A 77 -1.65 5.25 1.37
CA ALA A 77 -1.80 6.08 0.17
C ALA A 77 -1.04 5.51 -1.03
N ASN A 78 0.20 5.10 -0.82
CA ASN A 78 1.02 4.47 -1.85
C ASN A 78 0.48 3.10 -2.29
N GLU A 79 -0.11 2.33 -1.38
CA GLU A 79 -0.77 1.08 -1.72
C GLU A 79 -2.03 1.31 -2.58
N ILE A 80 -2.87 2.29 -2.23
CA ILE A 80 -4.04 2.70 -3.04
C ILE A 80 -3.58 3.17 -4.43
N ARG A 81 -2.56 4.04 -4.47
CA ARG A 81 -1.97 4.50 -5.73
C ARG A 81 -1.50 3.34 -6.60
N THR A 82 -0.82 2.37 -6.01
CA THR A 82 -0.30 1.20 -6.74
C THR A 82 -1.43 0.35 -7.31
N GLN A 83 -2.50 0.12 -6.53
CA GLN A 83 -3.63 -0.69 -6.97
C GLN A 83 -4.50 0.03 -8.01
N LEU A 84 -4.67 1.34 -7.92
CA LEU A 84 -5.52 2.12 -8.82
C LEU A 84 -4.76 2.75 -10.00
N ASP A 85 -3.43 2.77 -9.97
CA ASP A 85 -2.60 3.49 -10.94
C ASP A 85 -3.06 4.94 -11.07
N CYS A 86 -3.06 5.69 -9.97
CA CYS A 86 -3.69 7.02 -9.87
C CYS A 86 -2.72 8.08 -9.36
N ASP A 87 -3.13 9.33 -9.45
CA ASP A 87 -2.38 10.48 -8.97
C ASP A 87 -2.32 10.52 -7.45
N ILE A 88 -1.26 11.08 -6.90
CA ILE A 88 -1.03 11.17 -5.45
C ILE A 88 -0.42 12.52 -5.08
N LEU A 89 -0.85 13.07 -3.95
CA LEU A 89 -0.30 14.30 -3.39
C LEU A 89 -0.36 14.29 -1.86
N GLU A 90 0.73 14.67 -1.22
CA GLU A 90 0.77 14.85 0.23
C GLU A 90 0.24 16.23 0.63
N VAL A 91 -0.60 16.27 1.65
CA VAL A 91 -1.08 17.50 2.28
C VAL A 91 -0.13 17.88 3.42
N GLU A 92 0.71 18.84 3.16
CA GLU A 92 1.74 19.32 4.09
C GLU A 92 1.30 20.55 4.87
N PRO A 93 1.59 20.63 6.20
CA PRO A 93 1.43 21.85 6.95
C PRO A 93 2.45 22.90 6.50
N GLN A 94 2.12 24.20 6.61
CA GLN A 94 3.05 25.29 6.29
C GLN A 94 4.34 25.19 7.10
N THR A 95 4.24 24.84 8.37
CA THR A 95 5.39 24.55 9.24
C THR A 95 5.38 23.09 9.58
N PRO A 96 6.44 22.32 9.30
CA PRO A 96 6.52 20.91 9.66
C PRO A 96 6.28 20.67 11.16
N TYR A 97 5.74 19.52 11.51
CA TYR A 97 5.62 19.12 12.92
C TYR A 97 6.98 18.70 13.48
N ASP A 98 7.15 18.93 14.78
CA ASP A 98 8.32 18.49 15.52
C ASP A 98 8.47 16.95 15.45
N GLU A 99 9.71 16.47 15.41
CA GLU A 99 10.03 15.05 15.49
C GLU A 99 9.66 14.46 16.85
N ASP A 100 9.73 15.25 17.92
CA ASP A 100 9.27 14.83 19.25
C ASP A 100 7.76 14.60 19.25
N TYR A 101 7.38 13.41 19.70
CA TYR A 101 5.98 12.99 19.68
C TYR A 101 5.08 13.84 20.58
N ASN A 102 5.56 14.22 21.77
CA ASN A 102 4.76 14.98 22.73
C ASN A 102 4.60 16.44 22.28
N SER A 103 5.65 17.05 21.75
CA SER A 103 5.62 18.39 21.15
C SER A 103 4.61 18.44 20.01
N MET A 104 4.64 17.45 19.10
CA MET A 104 3.67 17.33 18.02
C MET A 104 2.24 17.20 18.56
N LEU A 105 2.00 16.32 19.55
CA LEU A 105 0.66 16.14 20.12
C LEU A 105 0.14 17.43 20.77
N SER A 106 0.99 18.15 21.49
CA SER A 106 0.62 19.42 22.11
C SER A 106 0.22 20.46 21.06
N ARG A 107 1.02 20.62 20.01
CA ARG A 107 0.69 21.49 18.87
C ARG A 107 -0.61 21.07 18.19
N ALA A 108 -0.79 19.77 17.90
CA ALA A 108 -2.02 19.27 17.29
C ALA A 108 -3.25 19.55 18.15
N GLN A 109 -3.15 19.49 19.49
CA GLN A 109 -4.23 19.84 20.40
C GLN A 109 -4.57 21.33 20.36
N GLU A 110 -3.56 22.21 20.29
CA GLU A 110 -3.74 23.66 20.15
C GLU A 110 -4.40 23.99 18.80
N GLU A 111 -3.95 23.39 17.73
CA GLU A 111 -4.51 23.54 16.38
C GLU A 111 -5.98 23.05 16.31
N LEU A 112 -6.31 21.91 16.92
CA LEU A 112 -7.70 21.44 17.01
C LEU A 112 -8.57 22.41 17.80
N ALA A 113 -8.04 23.04 18.85
CA ALA A 113 -8.79 24.07 19.59
C ALA A 113 -9.00 25.34 18.75
N ALA A 114 -8.03 25.73 17.93
CA ALA A 114 -8.13 26.86 17.01
C ALA A 114 -9.15 26.60 15.88
N ILE A 115 -9.12 25.40 15.28
CA ILE A 115 -10.08 24.97 14.24
C ILE A 115 -11.52 25.04 14.75
N ARG A 116 -11.78 24.62 16.00
CA ARG A 116 -13.12 24.74 16.62
C ARG A 116 -13.61 26.19 16.76
N GLN A 117 -12.71 27.16 16.69
CA GLN A 117 -13.01 28.60 16.70
C GLN A 117 -13.03 29.20 15.28
N GLY A 118 -12.87 28.37 14.24
CA GLY A 118 -12.83 28.80 12.84
C GLY A 118 -11.43 29.24 12.37
N ASN A 119 -10.39 29.04 13.19
CA ASN A 119 -9.03 29.42 12.84
C ASN A 119 -8.26 28.18 12.35
N TYR A 120 -8.12 28.04 11.06
CA TYR A 120 -7.43 26.91 10.43
C TYR A 120 -5.95 27.22 10.26
N PRO A 121 -5.03 26.37 10.78
CA PRO A 121 -3.59 26.54 10.59
C PRO A 121 -3.23 26.34 9.11
N PRO A 122 -2.29 27.15 8.55
CA PRO A 122 -2.01 27.11 7.12
C PRO A 122 -1.34 25.81 6.68
N VAL A 123 -1.67 25.39 5.44
CA VAL A 123 -1.05 24.27 4.72
C VAL A 123 -0.36 24.80 3.46
N LYS A 124 0.71 24.11 3.01
CA LYS A 124 1.42 24.46 1.78
C LYS A 124 0.67 23.97 0.54
N THR A 125 0.05 22.79 0.67
CA THR A 125 -0.55 22.06 -0.44
C THR A 125 -1.86 22.70 -0.87
N SER A 126 -2.01 22.92 -2.18
CA SER A 126 -3.24 23.36 -2.82
C SER A 126 -3.45 22.56 -4.11
N VAL A 127 -4.68 22.28 -4.48
CA VAL A 127 -5.07 21.67 -5.75
C VAL A 127 -5.97 22.65 -6.50
N GLU A 128 -5.58 23.00 -7.72
CA GLU A 128 -6.31 23.98 -8.52
C GLU A 128 -7.59 23.39 -9.10
N ASN A 129 -7.54 22.14 -9.56
CA ASN A 129 -8.66 21.52 -10.24
C ASN A 129 -8.88 20.07 -9.79
N PHE A 130 -10.15 19.75 -9.49
CA PHE A 130 -10.60 18.39 -9.20
C PHE A 130 -11.53 17.84 -10.30
N GLU A 131 -11.79 18.59 -11.36
CA GLU A 131 -12.83 18.26 -12.35
C GLU A 131 -12.58 16.92 -13.03
N ASP A 132 -11.33 16.60 -13.30
CA ASP A 132 -10.92 15.39 -14.01
C ASP A 132 -11.03 14.12 -13.17
N TYR A 133 -11.18 14.24 -11.85
CA TYR A 133 -11.22 13.08 -10.96
C TYR A 133 -12.66 12.63 -10.67
N ASP A 134 -12.91 11.34 -10.91
CA ASP A 134 -14.19 10.68 -10.60
C ASP A 134 -14.36 10.47 -9.09
N MET A 135 -13.25 10.16 -8.40
CA MET A 135 -13.23 9.96 -6.95
C MET A 135 -11.92 10.48 -6.35
N ILE A 136 -12.02 11.03 -5.15
CA ILE A 136 -10.89 11.55 -4.38
C ILE A 136 -10.74 10.71 -3.10
N PHE A 137 -9.60 10.07 -2.95
CA PHE A 137 -9.22 9.32 -1.75
C PHE A 137 -8.53 10.28 -0.78
N ILE A 138 -9.05 10.39 0.45
CA ILE A 138 -8.52 11.32 1.45
C ILE A 138 -8.05 10.55 2.66
N GLY A 139 -6.72 10.57 2.89
CA GLY A 139 -6.01 9.84 3.94
C GLY A 139 -5.46 10.72 5.05
N TYR A 140 -5.60 10.28 6.30
CA TYR A 140 -5.12 11.02 7.46
C TYR A 140 -4.85 10.14 8.68
N PRO A 141 -3.90 10.52 9.54
CA PRO A 141 -3.80 9.93 10.87
C PRO A 141 -4.86 10.54 11.79
N ILE A 142 -5.32 9.75 12.76
CA ILE A 142 -6.24 10.24 13.79
C ILE A 142 -5.42 10.73 14.98
N TRP A 143 -5.50 12.04 15.28
CA TRP A 143 -4.86 12.71 16.40
C TRP A 143 -5.90 13.18 17.42
N HIS A 144 -5.73 12.83 18.69
CA HIS A 144 -6.70 13.17 19.76
C HIS A 144 -8.15 12.79 19.44
N GLY A 145 -8.35 11.72 18.66
CA GLY A 145 -9.66 11.26 18.21
C GLY A 145 -10.26 12.01 17.02
N SER A 146 -9.58 13.04 16.49
CA SER A 146 -9.98 13.88 15.36
C SER A 146 -9.12 13.61 14.12
N MET A 147 -9.57 14.07 12.96
CA MET A 147 -8.76 14.13 11.74
C MET A 147 -7.53 15.01 11.98
N ALA A 148 -6.37 14.61 11.45
CA ALA A 148 -5.16 15.43 11.49
C ALA A 148 -5.41 16.82 10.93
N THR A 149 -4.96 17.85 11.65
CA THR A 149 -5.27 19.25 11.39
C THR A 149 -4.88 19.77 10.01
N PRO A 150 -3.75 19.30 9.37
CA PRO A 150 -3.46 19.69 7.99
C PRO A 150 -4.56 19.27 7.01
N MET A 151 -5.12 18.06 7.18
CA MET A 151 -6.18 17.59 6.32
C MET A 151 -7.50 18.31 6.58
N GLN A 152 -7.81 18.68 7.81
CA GLN A 152 -8.99 19.52 8.10
C GLN A 152 -8.88 20.89 7.42
N THR A 153 -7.70 21.51 7.49
CA THR A 153 -7.44 22.79 6.81
C THR A 153 -7.55 22.66 5.30
N PHE A 154 -6.98 21.62 4.72
CA PHE A 154 -7.06 21.36 3.30
C PHE A 154 -8.52 21.23 2.83
N LEU A 155 -9.33 20.44 3.52
CA LEU A 155 -10.74 20.27 3.21
C LEU A 155 -11.52 21.58 3.32
N HIS A 156 -11.26 22.36 4.38
CA HIS A 156 -11.85 23.68 4.56
C HIS A 156 -11.54 24.62 3.40
N ASN A 157 -10.29 24.67 2.97
CA ASN A 157 -9.84 25.56 1.89
C ASN A 157 -10.38 25.15 0.51
N HIS A 158 -10.77 23.88 0.33
CA HIS A 158 -11.21 23.34 -0.94
C HIS A 158 -12.69 22.91 -0.94
N THR A 159 -13.47 23.32 0.07
CA THR A 159 -14.88 22.91 0.24
C THR A 159 -15.71 23.11 -1.04
N GLU A 160 -15.61 24.29 -1.67
CA GLU A 160 -16.35 24.62 -2.91
C GLU A 160 -15.91 23.76 -4.10
N LYS A 161 -14.60 23.54 -4.25
CA LYS A 161 -14.01 22.73 -5.31
C LYS A 161 -14.34 21.22 -5.16
N LEU A 162 -14.62 20.77 -3.95
CA LEU A 162 -14.99 19.39 -3.62
C LEU A 162 -16.51 19.14 -3.69
N SER A 163 -17.31 20.18 -3.93
CA SER A 163 -18.77 20.05 -4.07
C SER A 163 -19.12 19.11 -5.23
N GLY A 164 -20.02 18.16 -4.97
CA GLY A 164 -20.44 17.15 -5.94
C GLY A 164 -19.43 16.01 -6.20
N LYS A 165 -18.22 16.09 -5.65
CA LYS A 165 -17.21 15.03 -5.79
C LYS A 165 -17.49 13.84 -4.88
N GLN A 166 -17.10 12.64 -5.32
CA GLN A 166 -17.12 11.45 -4.49
C GLN A 166 -15.83 11.36 -3.68
N ILE A 167 -15.94 11.23 -2.37
CA ILE A 167 -14.82 11.18 -1.44
C ILE A 167 -14.82 9.82 -0.72
N ALA A 168 -13.68 9.14 -0.77
CA ALA A 168 -13.41 7.91 -0.02
C ALA A 168 -12.37 8.19 1.06
N LEU A 169 -12.78 8.09 2.33
CA LEU A 169 -11.88 8.37 3.46
C LEU A 169 -11.11 7.13 3.89
N PHE A 170 -9.80 7.29 4.15
CA PHE A 170 -9.02 6.26 4.80
C PHE A 170 -8.17 6.84 5.94
N ALA A 171 -8.06 6.13 7.05
CA ALA A 171 -7.35 6.64 8.22
C ALA A 171 -6.48 5.59 8.89
N SER A 172 -5.38 6.07 9.48
CA SER A 172 -4.53 5.29 10.39
C SER A 172 -4.65 5.80 11.82
N SER A 173 -4.62 4.88 12.80
CA SER A 173 -4.58 5.26 14.22
C SER A 173 -3.81 4.25 15.06
N GLY A 174 -3.47 4.64 16.29
CA GLY A 174 -3.01 3.69 17.31
C GLY A 174 -4.14 2.75 17.75
N SER A 175 -5.25 3.34 18.25
CA SER A 175 -6.43 2.63 18.74
C SER A 175 -7.70 3.47 18.68
N SER A 176 -7.62 4.75 18.31
CA SER A 176 -8.79 5.65 18.22
C SER A 176 -9.71 5.21 17.08
N GLY A 177 -11.02 5.34 17.29
CA GLY A 177 -12.03 5.09 16.24
C GLY A 177 -12.07 6.20 15.20
N ILE A 178 -12.71 5.93 14.06
CA ILE A 178 -12.78 6.84 12.89
C ILE A 178 -14.04 7.74 12.88
N SER A 179 -15.05 7.48 13.68
CA SER A 179 -16.38 8.11 13.56
C SER A 179 -16.38 9.62 13.68
N THR A 180 -15.59 10.18 14.61
CA THR A 180 -15.46 11.64 14.79
C THR A 180 -14.86 12.29 13.55
N SER A 181 -13.74 11.77 13.05
CA SER A 181 -13.05 12.33 11.89
C SER A 181 -13.88 12.24 10.59
N VAL A 182 -14.71 11.20 10.44
CA VAL A 182 -15.69 11.12 9.33
C VAL A 182 -16.75 12.20 9.46
N SER A 183 -17.25 12.46 10.68
CA SER A 183 -18.21 13.54 10.92
C SER A 183 -17.61 14.93 10.64
N GLU A 184 -16.34 15.12 11.00
CA GLU A 184 -15.59 16.33 10.69
C GLU A 184 -15.45 16.56 9.17
N ALA A 185 -15.07 15.51 8.42
CA ALA A 185 -14.97 15.58 6.96
C ALA A 185 -16.31 15.96 6.31
N ARG A 186 -17.42 15.33 6.75
CA ARG A 186 -18.77 15.63 6.26
C ARG A 186 -19.22 17.05 6.59
N ALA A 187 -18.81 17.58 7.74
CA ALA A 187 -19.11 18.96 8.12
C ALA A 187 -18.30 19.98 7.30
N LEU A 188 -17.05 19.64 6.93
CA LEU A 188 -16.18 20.48 6.12
C LEU A 188 -16.57 20.49 4.64
N CYS A 189 -17.11 19.39 4.12
CA CYS A 189 -17.52 19.24 2.73
C CYS A 189 -18.96 18.72 2.63
N PRO A 190 -19.96 19.54 3.02
CA PRO A 190 -21.35 19.09 3.13
C PRO A 190 -21.98 18.70 1.80
N ASP A 191 -21.51 19.26 0.68
CA ASP A 191 -22.03 19.00 -0.66
C ASP A 191 -21.25 17.92 -1.41
N ALA A 192 -20.26 17.27 -0.77
CA ALA A 192 -19.56 16.12 -1.32
C ALA A 192 -20.27 14.80 -1.00
N GLY A 193 -20.18 13.82 -1.90
CA GLY A 193 -20.59 12.45 -1.64
C GLY A 193 -19.53 11.68 -0.86
N PHE A 194 -19.91 10.94 0.18
CA PHE A 194 -18.97 10.12 0.94
C PHE A 194 -19.32 8.64 0.85
N THR A 195 -18.33 7.85 0.47
CA THR A 195 -18.43 6.39 0.37
C THR A 195 -18.09 5.68 1.68
N GLU A 196 -17.98 4.35 1.62
CA GLU A 196 -17.47 3.54 2.73
C GLU A 196 -16.03 3.93 3.08
N THR A 197 -15.70 3.88 4.37
CA THR A 197 -14.40 4.33 4.91
C THR A 197 -13.50 3.15 5.25
N LEU A 198 -12.19 3.30 5.04
CA LEU A 198 -11.19 2.36 5.51
C LEU A 198 -10.48 2.89 6.76
N HIS A 199 -10.44 2.07 7.81
CA HIS A 199 -9.70 2.40 9.03
C HIS A 199 -8.75 1.28 9.42
N LEU A 200 -7.45 1.61 9.48
CA LEU A 200 -6.42 0.71 9.97
C LEU A 200 -5.85 1.21 11.30
N THR A 201 -5.83 0.31 12.27
CA THR A 201 -5.19 0.52 13.56
C THR A 201 -3.82 -0.16 13.58
N ARG A 202 -3.00 0.11 14.61
CA ARG A 202 -1.73 -0.58 14.82
C ARG A 202 -1.85 -2.11 14.68
N ASN A 203 -2.95 -2.70 15.15
CA ASN A 203 -3.16 -4.15 15.14
C ASN A 203 -3.58 -4.70 13.77
N THR A 204 -3.99 -3.84 12.84
CA THR A 204 -4.49 -4.24 11.50
C THR A 204 -3.59 -3.76 10.36
N LEU A 205 -2.54 -3.00 10.65
CA LEU A 205 -1.58 -2.52 9.65
C LEU A 205 -0.84 -3.63 8.90
N GLU A 206 -0.63 -4.78 9.52
CA GLU A 206 -0.01 -5.95 8.85
C GLU A 206 -0.90 -6.53 7.73
N GLN A 207 -2.20 -6.27 7.78
CA GLN A 207 -3.18 -6.70 6.78
C GLN A 207 -3.50 -5.58 5.77
N MET A 208 -2.66 -4.56 5.66
CA MET A 208 -2.93 -3.33 4.88
C MET A 208 -3.33 -3.64 3.44
N GLU A 209 -2.50 -4.39 2.72
CA GLU A 209 -2.71 -4.73 1.31
C GLU A 209 -4.08 -5.38 1.09
N SER A 210 -4.38 -6.46 1.80
CA SER A 210 -5.65 -7.19 1.65
C SER A 210 -6.88 -6.37 2.04
N ARG A 211 -6.76 -5.52 3.07
CA ARG A 211 -7.86 -4.66 3.50
C ARG A 211 -8.12 -3.51 2.53
N ILE A 212 -7.07 -2.94 1.94
CA ILE A 212 -7.19 -1.93 0.89
C ILE A 212 -7.83 -2.56 -0.35
N THR A 213 -7.36 -3.72 -0.79
CA THR A 213 -7.95 -4.44 -1.93
C THR A 213 -9.45 -4.68 -1.73
N SER A 214 -9.83 -5.26 -0.59
CA SER A 214 -11.26 -5.52 -0.30
C SER A 214 -12.09 -4.25 -0.21
N TRP A 215 -11.53 -3.16 0.29
CA TRP A 215 -12.21 -1.88 0.35
C TRP A 215 -12.40 -1.25 -1.02
N LEU A 216 -11.37 -1.26 -1.88
CA LEU A 216 -11.46 -0.77 -3.26
C LEU A 216 -12.47 -1.58 -4.10
N GLU A 217 -12.56 -2.90 -3.88
CA GLU A 217 -13.59 -3.75 -4.48
C GLU A 217 -15.01 -3.32 -4.05
N GLN A 218 -15.22 -3.02 -2.75
CA GLN A 218 -16.51 -2.53 -2.24
C GLN A 218 -16.91 -1.17 -2.82
N LEU A 219 -15.94 -0.32 -3.11
CA LEU A 219 -16.16 0.98 -3.74
C LEU A 219 -16.44 0.86 -5.25
N ASN A 220 -16.32 -0.33 -5.84
CA ASN A 220 -16.40 -0.57 -7.29
C ASN A 220 -15.40 0.30 -8.09
N VAL A 221 -14.31 0.71 -7.47
CA VAL A 221 -13.20 1.40 -8.12
C VAL A 221 -12.21 0.34 -8.60
N ASN A 222 -12.32 -0.01 -9.87
CA ASN A 222 -11.37 -0.93 -10.48
C ASN A 222 -10.25 -0.12 -11.13
N SER A 223 -9.00 -0.53 -10.87
CA SER A 223 -7.87 -0.14 -11.69
C SER A 223 -8.18 -0.50 -13.14
N ASN A 224 -8.39 0.49 -13.99
CA ASN A 224 -8.65 0.36 -15.44
C ASN A 224 -10.08 0.07 -15.92
N ASN A 225 -11.06 0.94 -15.58
CA ASN A 225 -12.24 1.06 -16.43
C ASN A 225 -12.12 2.26 -17.40
N ASN A 226 -11.12 2.25 -18.28
CA ASN A 226 -11.15 2.96 -19.54
C ASN A 226 -11.42 1.96 -20.64
N ASN A 227 -12.65 1.51 -20.71
CA ASN A 227 -13.34 1.19 -21.97
C ASN A 227 -14.77 0.74 -21.65
N GLU A 228 -15.73 1.52 -22.07
CA GLU A 228 -17.07 0.99 -22.32
C GLU A 228 -16.92 -0.14 -23.34
N GLY A 229 -17.02 -1.39 -22.87
CA GLY A 229 -17.10 -2.54 -23.76
C GLY A 229 -16.20 -3.73 -23.49
N ASN A 230 -15.36 -3.76 -22.47
CA ASN A 230 -14.68 -5.02 -22.16
C ASN A 230 -14.53 -5.18 -20.64
N MET A 231 -15.33 -6.04 -20.02
CA MET A 231 -15.05 -6.66 -18.73
C MET A 231 -13.70 -7.37 -18.87
N GLN A 232 -12.60 -6.73 -18.41
CA GLN A 232 -11.33 -7.43 -18.29
C GLN A 232 -11.45 -8.36 -17.08
N THR A 233 -12.03 -9.51 -17.33
CA THR A 233 -12.17 -10.58 -16.34
C THR A 233 -10.78 -11.03 -15.92
N ASN A 234 -10.56 -11.27 -14.61
CA ASN A 234 -9.35 -11.96 -14.13
C ASN A 234 -9.31 -13.41 -14.63
N THR A 235 -10.10 -13.73 -15.63
CA THR A 235 -10.23 -15.04 -16.21
C THR A 235 -9.30 -15.16 -17.41
N LEU A 236 -8.30 -16.00 -17.28
CA LEU A 236 -7.45 -16.45 -18.37
C LEU A 236 -8.10 -17.68 -19.00
N LYS A 237 -8.30 -17.66 -20.31
CA LYS A 237 -8.74 -18.82 -21.08
C LYS A 237 -7.51 -19.55 -21.62
N LEU A 238 -7.44 -20.85 -21.37
CA LEU A 238 -6.38 -21.72 -21.85
C LEU A 238 -6.97 -22.79 -22.77
N THR A 239 -6.30 -23.01 -23.91
CA THR A 239 -6.68 -24.07 -24.85
C THR A 239 -5.48 -25.00 -25.09
N VAL A 240 -5.67 -26.29 -24.88
CA VAL A 240 -4.68 -27.35 -25.14
C VAL A 240 -5.36 -28.43 -26.01
N GLY A 241 -4.90 -28.57 -27.26
CA GLY A 241 -5.60 -29.43 -28.22
C GLY A 241 -7.05 -28.96 -28.41
N ASP A 242 -8.00 -29.86 -28.21
CA ASP A 242 -9.43 -29.59 -28.30
C ASP A 242 -10.07 -29.15 -26.97
N LYS A 243 -9.30 -29.11 -25.88
CA LYS A 243 -9.78 -28.77 -24.55
C LYS A 243 -9.58 -27.29 -24.25
N THR A 244 -10.63 -26.64 -23.76
CA THR A 244 -10.59 -25.25 -23.30
C THR A 244 -11.05 -25.19 -21.85
N PHE A 245 -10.31 -24.49 -21.03
CA PHE A 245 -10.57 -24.32 -19.61
C PHE A 245 -10.18 -22.91 -19.18
N THR A 246 -10.55 -22.52 -17.97
CA THR A 246 -10.27 -21.18 -17.42
C THR A 246 -9.34 -21.26 -16.22
N ALA A 247 -8.69 -20.15 -15.95
CA ALA A 247 -7.92 -19.93 -14.74
C ALA A 247 -8.21 -18.54 -14.20
N THR A 248 -8.28 -18.43 -12.89
CA THR A 248 -8.37 -17.14 -12.21
C THR A 248 -6.97 -16.58 -11.96
N LEU A 249 -6.68 -15.42 -12.54
CA LEU A 249 -5.42 -14.70 -12.34
C LEU A 249 -5.42 -13.99 -10.99
N VAL A 250 -4.26 -13.95 -10.34
CA VAL A 250 -4.04 -13.09 -9.16
C VAL A 250 -3.68 -11.67 -9.61
N GLU A 251 -3.96 -10.68 -8.77
CA GLU A 251 -3.60 -9.29 -9.06
C GLU A 251 -2.14 -9.02 -8.67
N ASN A 252 -1.30 -8.75 -9.68
CA ASN A 252 0.07 -8.28 -9.52
C ASN A 252 0.58 -7.65 -10.84
N SER A 253 1.75 -7.01 -10.81
CA SER A 253 2.33 -6.36 -12.00
C SER A 253 2.62 -7.33 -13.14
N SER A 254 2.87 -8.61 -12.86
CA SER A 254 3.10 -9.65 -13.89
C SER A 254 1.83 -9.98 -14.65
N THR A 255 0.71 -10.18 -13.95
CA THR A 255 -0.59 -10.49 -14.55
C THR A 255 -1.19 -9.29 -15.26
N LYS A 256 -0.96 -8.06 -14.74
CA LYS A 256 -1.30 -6.82 -15.44
C LYS A 256 -0.63 -6.78 -16.83
N ALA A 257 0.69 -6.91 -16.86
CA ALA A 257 1.46 -6.89 -18.11
C ALA A 257 1.10 -8.08 -19.04
N LEU A 258 0.76 -9.25 -18.49
CA LEU A 258 0.27 -10.38 -19.29
C LEU A 258 -1.08 -10.07 -19.93
N LYS A 259 -2.04 -9.50 -19.17
CA LYS A 259 -3.36 -9.08 -19.70
C LYS A 259 -3.22 -8.04 -20.81
N GLU A 260 -2.37 -7.04 -20.64
CA GLU A 260 -2.06 -6.03 -21.66
C GLU A 260 -1.53 -6.66 -22.97
N ARG A 261 -0.72 -7.71 -22.85
CA ARG A 261 -0.19 -8.44 -23.99
C ARG A 261 -1.27 -9.27 -24.67
N LEU A 262 -2.13 -9.93 -23.89
CA LEU A 262 -3.25 -10.74 -24.40
C LEU A 262 -4.35 -9.89 -25.04
N ALA A 263 -4.51 -8.62 -24.64
CA ALA A 263 -5.42 -7.67 -25.29
C ALA A 263 -5.01 -7.36 -26.74
N GLN A 264 -3.73 -7.56 -27.10
CA GLN A 264 -3.22 -7.40 -28.47
C GLN A 264 -3.43 -8.67 -29.32
N GLY A 265 -3.82 -9.79 -28.71
CA GLY A 265 -4.08 -11.07 -29.36
C GLY A 265 -3.66 -12.25 -28.50
N SER A 266 -4.15 -13.43 -28.85
CA SER A 266 -3.82 -14.67 -28.16
C SER A 266 -2.32 -15.02 -28.26
N LEU A 267 -1.80 -15.69 -27.22
CA LEU A 267 -0.43 -16.18 -27.17
C LEU A 267 -0.41 -17.72 -27.26
N SER A 268 0.35 -18.24 -28.19
CA SER A 268 0.56 -19.70 -28.32
C SER A 268 1.95 -20.06 -27.84
N ILE A 269 2.03 -20.93 -26.83
CA ILE A 269 3.27 -21.30 -26.15
C ILE A 269 3.48 -22.81 -26.27
N ARG A 270 4.60 -23.21 -26.86
CA ARG A 270 5.03 -24.60 -26.80
C ARG A 270 5.67 -24.86 -25.43
N MET A 271 5.22 -25.89 -24.75
CA MET A 271 5.67 -26.25 -23.41
C MET A 271 6.17 -27.70 -23.37
N SER A 272 7.27 -27.91 -22.71
CA SER A 272 7.84 -29.24 -22.48
C SER A 272 7.57 -29.69 -21.05
N ASP A 273 7.49 -31.00 -20.89
CA ASP A 273 7.39 -31.65 -19.58
C ASP A 273 8.72 -31.52 -18.82
N TYR A 274 8.67 -31.13 -17.55
CA TYR A 274 9.88 -31.03 -16.74
C TYR A 274 9.67 -31.60 -15.35
N GLY A 275 10.59 -32.51 -14.96
CA GLY A 275 10.70 -33.05 -13.60
C GLY A 275 9.49 -33.86 -13.13
N ASP A 276 8.61 -34.29 -14.02
CA ASP A 276 7.38 -35.01 -13.71
C ASP A 276 6.47 -34.23 -12.72
N MET A 277 6.51 -32.89 -12.83
CA MET A 277 5.75 -31.97 -11.95
C MET A 277 5.14 -30.77 -12.66
N GLU A 278 5.65 -30.39 -13.83
CA GLU A 278 5.26 -29.13 -14.49
C GLU A 278 5.41 -29.17 -16.02
N LYS A 279 4.63 -28.33 -16.71
CA LYS A 279 4.87 -27.95 -18.10
C LYS A 279 5.49 -26.58 -18.13
N VAL A 280 6.60 -26.40 -18.85
CA VAL A 280 7.32 -25.13 -18.95
C VAL A 280 7.53 -24.70 -20.39
N GLY A 281 7.26 -23.43 -20.69
CA GLY A 281 7.46 -22.83 -22.01
C GLY A 281 7.80 -21.35 -21.92
N SER A 282 8.49 -20.80 -22.92
CA SER A 282 8.86 -19.40 -22.94
C SER A 282 7.72 -18.53 -23.47
N PHE A 283 7.45 -17.38 -22.82
CA PHE A 283 6.59 -16.34 -23.36
C PHE A 283 7.15 -15.66 -24.63
N GLY A 284 8.47 -15.74 -24.83
CA GLY A 284 9.15 -14.98 -25.89
C GLY A 284 9.39 -13.50 -25.55
N PHE A 285 8.99 -13.06 -24.39
CA PHE A 285 9.21 -11.71 -23.82
C PHE A 285 9.32 -11.79 -22.30
N SER A 286 9.69 -10.68 -21.67
CA SER A 286 9.79 -10.62 -20.20
C SER A 286 8.61 -9.86 -19.59
N LEU A 287 8.18 -10.33 -18.42
CA LEU A 287 7.17 -9.71 -17.55
C LEU A 287 7.83 -9.26 -16.24
N PRO A 288 7.28 -8.25 -15.56
CA PRO A 288 7.69 -7.89 -14.20
C PRO A 288 7.63 -9.10 -13.26
N ARG A 289 8.52 -9.17 -12.27
CA ARG A 289 8.59 -10.27 -11.30
C ARG A 289 8.04 -9.83 -9.95
N ASN A 290 7.31 -10.74 -9.31
CA ASN A 290 6.78 -10.60 -7.94
C ASN A 290 7.14 -11.86 -7.12
N ASP A 291 8.41 -12.25 -7.16
CA ASP A 291 8.87 -13.52 -6.60
C ASP A 291 8.70 -13.58 -5.08
N ARG A 292 8.08 -14.65 -4.62
CA ARG A 292 7.92 -14.97 -3.19
C ARG A 292 8.19 -16.47 -2.99
N GLN A 293 8.64 -16.84 -1.79
CA GLN A 293 8.72 -18.25 -1.41
C GLN A 293 7.31 -18.84 -1.32
N ILE A 294 6.96 -19.71 -2.25
CA ILE A 294 5.65 -20.39 -2.29
C ILE A 294 5.83 -21.87 -2.59
N THR A 295 4.85 -22.66 -2.17
CA THR A 295 4.69 -24.04 -2.58
C THR A 295 3.57 -24.09 -3.62
N THR A 296 3.86 -24.68 -4.78
CA THR A 296 2.89 -24.90 -5.85
C THR A 296 2.10 -26.19 -5.62
N GLY A 297 1.03 -26.34 -6.38
CA GLY A 297 0.22 -27.54 -6.46
C GLY A 297 -0.49 -27.63 -7.81
N PRO A 298 -1.26 -28.69 -8.04
CA PRO A 298 -1.99 -28.88 -9.29
C PRO A 298 -2.86 -27.68 -9.66
N GLY A 299 -2.71 -27.20 -10.89
CA GLY A 299 -3.41 -26.05 -11.44
C GLY A 299 -2.71 -24.69 -11.24
N ASP A 300 -1.63 -24.61 -10.45
CA ASP A 300 -0.92 -23.36 -10.27
C ASP A 300 -0.23 -22.89 -11.56
N LEU A 301 -0.44 -21.62 -11.91
CA LEU A 301 0.18 -20.93 -13.03
C LEU A 301 1.27 -19.99 -12.49
N ILE A 302 2.49 -20.17 -13.00
CA ILE A 302 3.69 -19.50 -12.49
C ILE A 302 4.42 -18.76 -13.62
N LEU A 303 4.96 -17.60 -13.28
CA LEU A 303 6.02 -16.94 -14.05
C LEU A 303 7.35 -17.30 -13.40
N TYR A 304 8.21 -18.00 -14.12
CA TYR A 304 9.55 -18.32 -13.67
C TYR A 304 10.58 -17.45 -14.39
N GLN A 305 11.49 -16.86 -13.63
CA GLN A 305 12.57 -15.97 -14.11
C GLN A 305 12.09 -14.80 -15.01
N GLY A 306 10.83 -14.42 -14.94
CA GLY A 306 10.25 -13.29 -15.67
C GLY A 306 9.91 -13.57 -17.13
N ASN A 307 10.21 -14.73 -17.69
CA ASN A 307 9.98 -15.01 -19.12
C ASN A 307 9.45 -16.43 -19.41
N SER A 308 9.31 -17.30 -18.43
CA SER A 308 8.82 -18.66 -18.61
C SER A 308 7.45 -18.82 -17.97
N PHE A 309 6.48 -19.31 -18.76
CA PHE A 309 5.16 -19.72 -18.31
C PHE A 309 5.23 -21.16 -17.84
N VAL A 310 4.75 -21.43 -16.64
CA VAL A 310 4.79 -22.76 -16.01
C VAL A 310 3.40 -23.15 -15.52
N MET A 311 2.98 -24.35 -15.83
CA MET A 311 1.72 -24.97 -15.39
C MET A 311 2.03 -26.17 -14.54
N TYR A 312 1.80 -26.07 -13.22
CA TYR A 312 2.06 -27.15 -12.29
C TYR A 312 0.95 -28.19 -12.26
N TYR A 313 1.33 -29.46 -12.26
CA TYR A 313 0.44 -30.57 -11.99
C TYR A 313 0.87 -31.39 -10.75
N ASP A 314 2.00 -31.02 -10.14
CA ASP A 314 2.47 -31.53 -8.86
C ASP A 314 3.10 -30.42 -8.00
N THR A 315 3.68 -30.78 -6.86
CA THR A 315 4.18 -29.84 -5.86
C THR A 315 5.65 -29.47 -6.09
N ASN A 316 5.96 -28.20 -5.97
CA ASN A 316 7.33 -27.69 -5.90
C ASN A 316 7.37 -26.47 -4.96
N SER A 317 8.52 -26.18 -4.36
CA SER A 317 8.71 -25.05 -3.44
C SER A 317 9.93 -24.24 -3.82
N TRP A 318 9.71 -23.00 -4.23
CA TRP A 318 10.77 -22.08 -4.64
C TRP A 318 10.31 -20.61 -4.56
N ASN A 319 11.20 -19.70 -4.93
CA ASN A 319 10.83 -18.29 -5.13
C ASN A 319 10.20 -18.15 -6.52
N PHE A 320 8.86 -18.03 -6.53
CA PHE A 320 8.08 -17.94 -7.74
C PHE A 320 7.21 -16.67 -7.76
N THR A 321 6.91 -16.19 -8.96
CA THR A 321 5.82 -15.24 -9.18
C THR A 321 4.56 -16.01 -9.59
N ARG A 322 3.52 -15.98 -8.73
CA ARG A 322 2.24 -16.59 -9.05
C ARG A 322 1.49 -15.74 -10.08
N LEU A 323 1.01 -16.36 -11.15
CA LEU A 323 0.12 -15.73 -12.13
C LEU A 323 -1.35 -16.03 -11.84
N GLY A 324 -1.66 -17.23 -11.35
CA GLY A 324 -3.04 -17.63 -11.09
C GLY A 324 -3.17 -19.12 -10.78
N LYS A 325 -4.39 -19.61 -10.91
CA LYS A 325 -4.73 -21.00 -10.74
C LYS A 325 -5.83 -21.44 -11.72
N VAL A 326 -5.70 -22.61 -12.29
CA VAL A 326 -6.74 -23.25 -13.15
C VAL A 326 -7.95 -23.55 -12.28
N ASP A 327 -9.12 -23.16 -12.77
CA ASP A 327 -10.36 -23.27 -12.01
C ASP A 327 -10.81 -24.74 -11.91
N GLY A 328 -11.27 -25.10 -10.70
CA GLY A 328 -11.81 -26.43 -10.43
C GLY A 328 -10.79 -27.57 -10.32
N ILE A 329 -9.48 -27.29 -10.43
CA ILE A 329 -8.42 -28.29 -10.34
C ILE A 329 -7.88 -28.40 -8.91
N THR A 330 -7.85 -29.62 -8.38
CA THR A 330 -7.37 -29.92 -7.03
C THR A 330 -6.36 -31.06 -6.99
N THR A 331 -6.33 -31.91 -8.03
CA THR A 331 -5.48 -33.10 -8.07
C THR A 331 -4.57 -33.14 -9.30
N ARG A 332 -3.45 -33.87 -9.18
CA ARG A 332 -2.52 -34.15 -10.27
C ARG A 332 -3.23 -34.77 -11.48
N SER A 333 -4.09 -35.75 -11.25
CA SER A 333 -4.79 -36.46 -12.32
C SER A 333 -5.70 -35.53 -13.11
N GLU A 334 -6.48 -34.68 -12.44
CA GLU A 334 -7.35 -33.69 -13.09
C GLU A 334 -6.55 -32.73 -13.96
N MET A 335 -5.39 -32.25 -13.48
CA MET A 335 -4.55 -31.34 -14.25
C MET A 335 -3.93 -32.05 -15.47
N LEU A 336 -3.40 -33.26 -15.31
CA LEU A 336 -2.84 -34.05 -16.42
C LEU A 336 -3.93 -34.38 -17.47
N ASP A 337 -5.15 -34.67 -17.04
CA ASP A 337 -6.28 -34.88 -17.96
C ASP A 337 -6.56 -33.65 -18.81
N LEU A 338 -6.50 -32.44 -18.25
CA LEU A 338 -6.65 -31.20 -19.01
C LEU A 338 -5.49 -30.99 -19.99
N LEU A 339 -4.27 -31.28 -19.57
CA LEU A 339 -3.06 -31.09 -20.37
C LEU A 339 -2.88 -32.16 -21.46
N GLY A 340 -3.69 -33.22 -21.48
CA GLY A 340 -3.57 -34.31 -22.43
C GLY A 340 -2.51 -35.34 -22.06
N GLY A 341 -2.10 -35.38 -20.77
CA GLY A 341 -1.13 -36.33 -20.21
C GLY A 341 0.27 -35.75 -20.15
N GLU A 342 1.26 -36.66 -20.02
CA GLU A 342 2.68 -36.34 -20.03
C GLU A 342 3.17 -36.02 -21.46
N GLY A 343 4.31 -35.31 -21.56
CA GLY A 343 4.93 -34.92 -22.83
C GLY A 343 4.72 -33.46 -23.21
N ASP A 344 5.22 -33.07 -24.38
CA ASP A 344 5.15 -31.69 -24.88
C ASP A 344 3.72 -31.32 -25.27
N ILE A 345 3.34 -30.09 -24.98
CA ILE A 345 2.04 -29.53 -25.36
C ILE A 345 2.21 -28.18 -26.03
N THR A 346 1.17 -27.71 -26.68
CA THR A 346 1.01 -26.30 -27.05
C THR A 346 -0.22 -25.77 -26.33
N VAL A 347 -0.04 -24.69 -25.54
CA VAL A 347 -1.14 -23.97 -24.89
C VAL A 347 -1.38 -22.65 -25.59
N THR A 348 -2.62 -22.30 -25.84
CA THR A 348 -3.01 -20.97 -26.31
C THR A 348 -3.69 -20.24 -25.17
N LEU A 349 -3.18 -19.03 -24.85
CA LEU A 349 -3.70 -18.12 -23.84
C LEU A 349 -4.51 -17.01 -24.51
N SER A 350 -5.68 -16.68 -23.95
CA SER A 350 -6.52 -15.55 -24.36
C SER A 350 -7.33 -15.00 -23.16
N ILE A 351 -7.85 -13.81 -23.28
CA ILE A 351 -8.77 -13.16 -22.34
C ILE A 351 -10.09 -12.86 -22.98
#